data_00d55b32cab7bc43559a16fc70928e37
#
_entry.id   00d55b32cab7bc43559a16fc70928e37
#
_cell.length_a   1.000
_cell.length_b   1.000
_cell.length_c   1.000
_cell.angle_alpha   90.00
_cell.angle_beta   90.00
_cell.angle_gamma   90.00
#
_symmetry.space_group_name_H-M   'P 1'
#
loop_
_entity.id
_entity.type
_entity.pdbx_description
1 polymer ?
#
loop_
_entity_poly.entity_id
_entity_poly.type
_entity_poly.pdbx_seq_one_letter_code
_entity_poly.pdbx_strand_id
1 'polypeptide(L)'
;MDIRLERPEDYREVENLTREAFWNVYCPGCKEHFVLNQYRNNPDFIPELDFVMEEDGKIIGHVMFSKAEIIKTDGSIFPAWTFGPISIHPDYKRKGYGLNLLQYSIGKAKEMGVDLLCMEGNIEFYKHAGFVLASSLKIHYHGEPIESEVPYFLAQELIPGYLNGIEGTYHTPKGYFVCDEKPEEFAAYEATFPAKEKHLQEGQLPQFCQSCGMPLAKDEDCGKETNGSINFDYCQFCYKDGKFLQDCSMDEMIEHCAQFVDEVNKHLPFPLTREEYIGQLKISFPRLRRWRESLRINEMDEQLIALMADSLPIAYISSVDDEGYPWTKAMLAPRVREGVKVFYFTTNTFSVRVAQYKANSKASIYFCDEKCFRGLALRGTMEVLTDMESKQKIWREGDTEYYLGGVTDPNYCVLRFTAIDGRYYSNFKHHDFVL
;
A
#
# COMPACT_ATOMS: atom_id res chain seq x y z
N MET A 1 -15.89 10.85 37.79
CA MET A 1 -15.51 10.60 36.38
C MET A 1 -15.77 11.88 35.61
N ASP A 2 -14.74 12.41 34.97
CA ASP A 2 -14.79 13.69 34.25
C ASP A 2 -14.19 13.53 32.85
N ILE A 3 -14.74 14.21 31.84
CA ILE A 3 -14.22 14.19 30.47
C ILE A 3 -13.94 15.63 30.06
N ARG A 4 -12.70 15.90 29.68
CA ARG A 4 -12.23 17.22 29.28
C ARG A 4 -11.29 17.12 28.06
N LEU A 5 -11.00 18.28 27.48
CA LEU A 5 -9.97 18.34 26.43
C LEU A 5 -8.59 17.96 27.01
N GLU A 6 -7.79 17.29 26.19
CA GLU A 6 -6.37 17.04 26.46
C GLU A 6 -5.61 18.38 26.54
N ARG A 7 -4.60 18.42 27.39
CA ARG A 7 -3.70 19.57 27.58
C ARG A 7 -2.26 19.14 27.34
N PRO A 8 -1.36 20.08 27.01
CA PRO A 8 0.05 19.73 26.80
C PRO A 8 0.71 18.97 27.96
N GLU A 9 0.31 19.27 29.20
CA GLU A 9 0.81 18.57 30.40
C GLU A 9 0.36 17.11 30.48
N ASP A 10 -0.72 16.71 29.79
CA ASP A 10 -1.27 15.35 29.78
C ASP A 10 -0.55 14.45 28.76
N TYR A 11 0.11 15.00 27.76
CA TYR A 11 0.60 14.31 26.57
C TYR A 11 1.36 13.03 26.89
N ARG A 12 2.30 13.09 27.81
CA ARG A 12 3.11 11.92 28.18
C ARG A 12 2.32 10.84 28.89
N GLU A 13 1.37 11.24 29.75
CA GLU A 13 0.49 10.30 30.45
C GLU A 13 -0.46 9.62 29.48
N VAL A 14 -1.01 10.35 28.52
CA VAL A 14 -1.88 9.82 27.45
C VAL A 14 -1.13 8.91 26.50
N GLU A 15 0.10 9.23 26.12
CA GLU A 15 0.96 8.35 25.34
C GLU A 15 1.24 7.04 26.05
N ASN A 16 1.53 7.10 27.37
CA ASN A 16 1.68 5.90 28.21
C ASN A 16 0.38 5.09 28.28
N LEU A 17 -0.75 5.75 28.53
CA LEU A 17 -2.06 5.12 28.55
C LEU A 17 -2.34 4.38 27.23
N THR A 18 -2.12 5.04 26.11
CA THR A 18 -2.34 4.46 24.78
C THR A 18 -1.41 3.27 24.55
N ARG A 19 -0.14 3.41 24.91
CA ARG A 19 0.84 2.31 24.83
C ARG A 19 0.42 1.10 25.67
N GLU A 20 -0.04 1.30 26.92
CA GLU A 20 -0.54 0.24 27.78
C GLU A 20 -1.82 -0.41 27.22
N ALA A 21 -2.74 0.40 26.66
CA ALA A 21 -4.01 -0.08 26.15
C ALA A 21 -3.88 -0.96 24.91
N PHE A 22 -2.87 -0.68 24.05
CA PHE A 22 -2.65 -1.34 22.76
C PHE A 22 -1.45 -2.28 22.73
N TRP A 23 -0.70 -2.43 23.83
CA TRP A 23 0.48 -3.29 23.86
C TRP A 23 0.15 -4.74 23.50
N ASN A 24 0.79 -5.25 22.43
CA ASN A 24 0.57 -6.58 21.86
C ASN A 24 -0.88 -6.85 21.40
N VAL A 25 -1.67 -5.83 21.07
CA VAL A 25 -3.05 -6.01 20.61
C VAL A 25 -3.10 -6.32 19.11
N TYR A 26 -2.57 -5.45 18.27
CA TYR A 26 -2.61 -5.61 16.81
C TYR A 26 -1.30 -6.09 16.19
N CYS A 27 -0.20 -5.86 16.89
CA CYS A 27 1.13 -6.31 16.51
C CYS A 27 1.99 -6.48 17.77
N PRO A 28 3.15 -7.12 17.70
CA PRO A 28 4.12 -7.13 18.79
C PRO A 28 4.56 -5.71 19.16
N GLY A 29 4.26 -5.30 20.38
CA GLY A 29 4.45 -3.92 20.85
C GLY A 29 3.22 -3.04 20.60
N CYS A 30 3.44 -1.75 20.31
CA CYS A 30 2.40 -0.76 20.08
C CYS A 30 2.91 0.30 19.10
N LYS A 31 2.08 0.74 18.17
CA LYS A 31 2.36 1.84 17.22
C LYS A 31 1.52 3.08 17.54
N GLU A 32 0.37 2.89 18.14
CA GLU A 32 -0.69 3.89 18.33
C GLU A 32 -0.24 5.11 19.15
N HIS A 33 0.62 4.92 20.14
CA HIS A 33 1.15 6.01 20.96
C HIS A 33 2.09 6.95 20.20
N PHE A 34 2.81 6.44 19.17
CA PHE A 34 3.61 7.28 18.30
C PHE A 34 2.73 8.00 17.26
N VAL A 35 1.73 7.32 16.72
CA VAL A 35 0.72 7.94 15.86
C VAL A 35 0.11 9.13 16.59
N LEU A 36 -0.37 8.95 17.81
CA LEU A 36 -0.93 10.01 18.65
C LEU A 36 0.05 11.17 18.86
N ASN A 37 1.30 10.89 19.22
CA ASN A 37 2.34 11.91 19.41
C ASN A 37 2.52 12.76 18.15
N GLN A 38 2.61 12.12 16.98
CA GLN A 38 2.83 12.81 15.71
C GLN A 38 1.58 13.55 15.21
N TYR A 39 0.39 13.03 15.52
CA TYR A 39 -0.87 13.61 15.07
C TYR A 39 -1.13 14.99 15.66
N ARG A 40 -0.69 15.30 16.87
CA ARG A 40 -0.85 16.62 17.51
C ARG A 40 -0.26 17.78 16.68
N ASN A 41 0.68 17.47 15.77
CA ASN A 41 1.27 18.44 14.83
C ASN A 41 0.76 18.26 13.38
N ASN A 42 -0.22 17.39 13.15
CA ASN A 42 -0.76 17.14 11.84
C ASN A 42 -1.88 18.13 11.51
N PRO A 43 -1.97 18.68 10.27
CA PRO A 43 -3.03 19.62 9.88
C PRO A 43 -4.44 19.02 9.88
N ASP A 44 -4.56 17.68 9.87
CA ASP A 44 -5.84 16.98 9.95
C ASP A 44 -6.31 16.74 11.39
N PHE A 45 -5.47 17.01 12.37
CA PHE A 45 -5.80 16.89 13.79
C PHE A 45 -6.87 17.89 14.21
N ILE A 46 -7.74 17.48 15.13
CA ILE A 46 -8.86 18.32 15.64
C ILE A 46 -8.73 18.44 17.16
N PRO A 47 -8.01 19.45 17.63
CA PRO A 47 -7.77 19.62 19.08
C PRO A 47 -9.05 19.85 19.89
N GLU A 48 -10.11 20.34 19.28
CA GLU A 48 -11.43 20.52 19.93
C GLU A 48 -12.18 19.18 20.15
N LEU A 49 -11.68 18.09 19.57
CA LEU A 49 -12.21 16.72 19.74
C LEU A 49 -11.17 15.76 20.29
N ASP A 50 -10.19 16.26 20.98
CA ASP A 50 -9.15 15.50 21.64
C ASP A 50 -9.44 15.45 23.16
N PHE A 51 -9.98 14.31 23.63
CA PHE A 51 -10.53 14.19 24.98
C PHE A 51 -9.79 13.17 25.82
N VAL A 52 -9.58 13.53 27.09
CA VAL A 52 -9.18 12.63 28.16
C VAL A 52 -10.35 12.36 29.10
N MET A 53 -10.40 11.15 29.66
CA MET A 53 -11.32 10.75 30.72
C MET A 53 -10.54 10.55 32.00
N GLU A 54 -10.98 11.20 33.08
CA GLU A 54 -10.36 11.11 34.39
C GLU A 54 -11.26 10.43 35.41
N GLU A 55 -10.63 9.67 36.32
CA GLU A 55 -11.25 9.14 37.52
C GLU A 55 -10.26 9.23 38.68
N ASP A 56 -10.68 9.83 39.79
CA ASP A 56 -9.85 10.04 40.99
C ASP A 56 -8.52 10.74 40.72
N GLY A 57 -8.53 11.71 39.77
CA GLY A 57 -7.35 12.49 39.38
C GLY A 57 -6.34 11.75 38.51
N LYS A 58 -6.70 10.60 37.91
CA LYS A 58 -5.89 9.84 36.96
C LYS A 58 -6.56 9.82 35.59
N ILE A 59 -5.79 9.96 34.54
CA ILE A 59 -6.27 9.77 33.17
C ILE A 59 -6.42 8.27 32.93
N ILE A 60 -7.66 7.84 32.66
CA ILE A 60 -8.03 6.44 32.44
C ILE A 60 -8.49 6.16 31.02
N GLY A 61 -8.73 7.19 30.22
CA GLY A 61 -9.16 7.07 28.83
C GLY A 61 -8.77 8.26 27.99
N HIS A 62 -8.65 8.02 26.70
CA HIS A 62 -8.33 9.06 25.71
C HIS A 62 -8.95 8.73 24.35
N VAL A 63 -9.32 9.75 23.59
CA VAL A 63 -9.72 9.64 22.17
C VAL A 63 -9.35 10.91 21.42
N MET A 64 -8.78 10.77 20.24
CA MET A 64 -8.55 11.88 19.31
C MET A 64 -9.34 11.71 18.02
N PHE A 65 -9.64 12.84 17.36
CA PHE A 65 -10.30 12.88 16.06
C PHE A 65 -9.41 13.54 15.01
N SER A 66 -9.63 13.14 13.75
CA SER A 66 -8.98 13.75 12.61
C SER A 66 -9.91 13.86 11.41
N LYS A 67 -9.58 14.78 10.49
CA LYS A 67 -10.23 14.88 9.19
C LYS A 67 -9.87 13.67 8.34
N ALA A 68 -10.82 13.24 7.53
CA ALA A 68 -10.68 12.16 6.56
C ALA A 68 -11.45 12.51 5.29
N GLU A 69 -11.28 11.70 4.26
CA GLU A 69 -11.85 11.95 2.94
C GLU A 69 -12.46 10.69 2.34
N ILE A 70 -13.55 10.89 1.59
CA ILE A 70 -14.11 9.91 0.69
C ILE A 70 -13.93 10.43 -0.73
N ILE A 71 -13.32 9.64 -1.58
CA ILE A 71 -13.20 9.93 -3.01
C ILE A 71 -14.41 9.30 -3.69
N LYS A 72 -15.28 10.14 -4.27
CA LYS A 72 -16.46 9.69 -5.01
C LYS A 72 -16.08 9.07 -6.36
N THR A 73 -17.02 8.37 -6.97
CA THR A 73 -16.85 7.75 -8.29
C THR A 73 -16.52 8.73 -9.41
N ASP A 74 -16.91 10.01 -9.26
CA ASP A 74 -16.57 11.10 -10.19
C ASP A 74 -15.19 11.74 -9.90
N GLY A 75 -14.46 11.23 -8.92
CA GLY A 75 -13.15 11.74 -8.48
C GLY A 75 -13.23 12.97 -7.57
N SER A 76 -14.40 13.48 -7.25
CA SER A 76 -14.54 14.59 -6.31
C SER A 76 -14.38 14.12 -4.86
N ILE A 77 -13.83 15.02 -4.02
CA ILE A 77 -13.62 14.76 -2.61
C ILE A 77 -14.89 15.08 -1.83
N PHE A 78 -15.27 14.16 -0.96
CA PHE A 78 -16.37 14.32 -0.01
C PHE A 78 -15.81 14.25 1.41
N PRO A 79 -16.06 15.25 2.28
CA PRO A 79 -15.48 15.29 3.61
C PRO A 79 -16.04 14.17 4.49
N ALA A 80 -15.16 13.57 5.26
CA ALA A 80 -15.45 12.63 6.31
C ALA A 80 -14.53 12.90 7.51
N TRP A 81 -14.79 12.24 8.61
CA TRP A 81 -14.00 12.36 9.83
C TRP A 81 -13.71 10.95 10.34
N THR A 82 -12.59 10.80 11.02
CA THR A 82 -12.25 9.56 11.72
C THR A 82 -11.83 9.87 13.14
N PHE A 83 -11.75 8.85 13.97
CA PHE A 83 -11.18 8.95 15.30
C PHE A 83 -10.35 7.71 15.61
N GLY A 84 -9.39 7.89 16.46
CA GLY A 84 -8.46 6.84 16.90
C GLY A 84 -7.03 7.38 17.01
N PRO A 85 -6.26 6.78 17.93
CA PRO A 85 -6.66 5.71 18.83
C PRO A 85 -7.68 6.17 19.87
N ILE A 86 -8.59 5.24 20.26
CA ILE A 86 -9.39 5.37 21.46
C ILE A 86 -8.86 4.38 22.49
N SER A 87 -8.43 4.88 23.64
CA SER A 87 -7.72 4.12 24.66
C SER A 87 -8.47 4.12 25.98
N ILE A 88 -8.53 2.94 26.64
CA ILE A 88 -8.93 2.83 28.04
C ILE A 88 -7.85 2.02 28.76
N HIS A 89 -7.40 2.52 29.90
CA HIS A 89 -6.38 1.85 30.71
C HIS A 89 -6.80 0.41 31.02
N PRO A 90 -5.90 -0.58 30.94
CA PRO A 90 -6.23 -1.99 31.08
C PRO A 90 -7.08 -2.31 32.33
N ASP A 91 -6.78 -1.72 33.47
CA ASP A 91 -7.49 -1.94 34.74
C ASP A 91 -8.94 -1.44 34.76
N TYR A 92 -9.29 -0.60 33.77
CA TYR A 92 -10.60 0.03 33.62
C TYR A 92 -11.39 -0.52 32.43
N LYS A 93 -10.83 -1.45 31.65
CA LYS A 93 -11.52 -2.10 30.52
C LYS A 93 -12.76 -2.89 31.01
N ARG A 94 -13.74 -3.03 30.10
CA ARG A 94 -14.99 -3.82 30.32
C ARG A 94 -15.89 -3.31 31.45
N LYS A 95 -15.76 -2.02 31.83
CA LYS A 95 -16.61 -1.35 32.84
C LYS A 95 -17.50 -0.26 32.22
N GLY A 96 -17.60 -0.20 30.89
CA GLY A 96 -18.43 0.80 30.17
C GLY A 96 -17.72 2.14 29.86
N TYR A 97 -16.54 2.38 30.39
CA TYR A 97 -15.82 3.66 30.19
C TYR A 97 -15.56 3.99 28.73
N GLY A 98 -15.15 3.00 27.92
CA GLY A 98 -14.89 3.23 26.49
C GLY A 98 -16.12 3.67 25.71
N LEU A 99 -17.27 3.06 25.97
CA LEU A 99 -18.52 3.47 25.33
C LEU A 99 -18.95 4.86 25.78
N ASN A 100 -18.77 5.16 27.06
CA ASN A 100 -19.10 6.46 27.64
C ASN A 100 -18.24 7.61 27.03
N LEU A 101 -16.92 7.38 26.95
CA LEU A 101 -16.00 8.32 26.29
C LEU A 101 -16.36 8.53 24.83
N LEU A 102 -16.62 7.44 24.09
CA LEU A 102 -16.99 7.49 22.69
C LEU A 102 -18.29 8.24 22.45
N GLN A 103 -19.35 7.95 23.23
CA GLN A 103 -20.64 8.61 23.10
C GLN A 103 -20.57 10.11 23.43
N TYR A 104 -19.81 10.48 24.45
CA TYR A 104 -19.55 11.88 24.76
C TYR A 104 -18.86 12.59 23.61
N SER A 105 -17.78 12.00 23.07
CA SER A 105 -16.98 12.57 21.98
C SER A 105 -17.80 12.70 20.70
N ILE A 106 -18.62 11.73 20.35
CA ILE A 106 -19.57 11.79 19.23
C ILE A 106 -20.57 12.91 19.42
N GLY A 107 -21.08 13.09 20.66
CA GLY A 107 -21.97 14.22 20.98
C GLY A 107 -21.30 15.56 20.69
N LYS A 108 -20.04 15.72 21.10
CA LYS A 108 -19.26 16.96 20.84
C LYS A 108 -18.95 17.13 19.35
N ALA A 109 -18.63 16.06 18.64
CA ALA A 109 -18.45 16.10 17.20
C ALA A 109 -19.71 16.60 16.47
N LYS A 110 -20.90 16.11 16.88
CA LYS A 110 -22.18 16.61 16.35
C LYS A 110 -22.41 18.11 16.62
N GLU A 111 -22.10 18.55 17.84
CA GLU A 111 -22.20 19.98 18.22
C GLU A 111 -21.30 20.86 17.33
N MET A 112 -20.17 20.35 16.88
CA MET A 112 -19.23 21.02 15.98
C MET A 112 -19.61 20.91 14.49
N GLY A 113 -20.66 20.18 14.14
CA GLY A 113 -21.10 20.02 12.77
C GLY A 113 -20.37 18.93 12.00
N VAL A 114 -19.84 17.92 12.69
CA VAL A 114 -19.35 16.69 12.06
C VAL A 114 -20.53 15.89 11.56
N ASP A 115 -20.52 15.54 10.28
CA ASP A 115 -21.66 14.93 9.61
C ASP A 115 -21.55 13.43 9.48
N LEU A 116 -20.31 12.91 9.34
CA LEU A 116 -20.00 11.51 9.05
C LEU A 116 -18.72 11.08 9.77
N LEU A 117 -18.79 9.95 10.44
CA LEU A 117 -17.61 9.25 10.98
C LEU A 117 -17.37 7.96 10.24
N CYS A 118 -16.12 7.73 9.82
CA CYS A 118 -15.61 6.49 9.29
C CYS A 118 -14.44 6.01 10.14
N MET A 119 -14.35 4.72 10.45
CA MET A 119 -13.27 4.20 11.30
C MET A 119 -13.07 2.69 11.13
N GLU A 120 -11.95 2.20 11.61
CA GLU A 120 -11.63 0.78 11.65
C GLU A 120 -11.79 0.23 13.07
N GLY A 121 -12.57 -0.84 13.23
CA GLY A 121 -12.77 -1.44 14.55
C GLY A 121 -13.71 -2.62 14.57
N ASN A 122 -13.93 -3.15 15.76
CA ASN A 122 -14.82 -4.30 15.96
C ASN A 122 -16.27 -3.85 16.08
N ILE A 123 -17.10 -4.24 15.11
CA ILE A 123 -18.54 -3.92 15.08
C ILE A 123 -19.27 -4.31 16.36
N GLU A 124 -18.85 -5.38 17.03
CA GLU A 124 -19.49 -5.84 18.26
C GLU A 124 -19.43 -4.81 19.40
N PHE A 125 -18.40 -3.96 19.39
CA PHE A 125 -18.31 -2.83 20.31
C PHE A 125 -18.98 -1.58 19.76
N TYR A 126 -18.64 -1.19 18.52
CA TYR A 126 -19.04 0.10 17.96
C TYR A 126 -20.52 0.20 17.57
N LYS A 127 -21.22 -0.91 17.34
CA LYS A 127 -22.66 -0.91 17.13
C LYS A 127 -23.44 -0.30 18.30
N HIS A 128 -22.92 -0.39 19.53
CA HIS A 128 -23.53 0.22 20.72
C HIS A 128 -23.43 1.77 20.73
N ALA A 129 -22.56 2.34 19.90
CA ALA A 129 -22.47 3.77 19.67
C ALA A 129 -23.16 4.22 18.38
N GLY A 130 -23.80 3.29 17.62
CA GLY A 130 -24.57 3.59 16.42
C GLY A 130 -23.82 3.40 15.11
N PHE A 131 -22.64 2.78 15.12
CA PHE A 131 -21.92 2.44 13.90
C PHE A 131 -22.52 1.22 13.20
N VAL A 132 -22.41 1.21 11.89
CA VAL A 132 -22.79 0.09 11.00
C VAL A 132 -21.60 -0.23 10.08
N LEU A 133 -21.66 -1.37 9.38
CA LEU A 133 -20.71 -1.64 8.31
C LEU A 133 -20.81 -0.56 7.24
N ALA A 134 -19.68 0.04 6.87
CA ALA A 134 -19.65 1.17 5.92
C ALA A 134 -20.17 0.78 4.54
N SER A 135 -20.02 -0.50 4.14
CA SER A 135 -20.59 -1.06 2.91
C SER A 135 -22.12 -0.90 2.84
N SER A 136 -22.84 -0.98 3.99
CA SER A 136 -24.28 -0.76 4.05
C SER A 136 -24.70 0.68 3.71
N LEU A 137 -23.76 1.62 3.80
CA LEU A 137 -23.91 3.04 3.44
C LEU A 137 -23.24 3.36 2.09
N LYS A 138 -22.83 2.37 1.30
CA LYS A 138 -22.12 2.50 0.02
C LYS A 138 -20.78 3.22 0.12
N ILE A 139 -20.13 3.12 1.26
CA ILE A 139 -18.77 3.60 1.45
C ILE A 139 -17.83 2.40 1.46
N HIS A 140 -16.86 2.41 0.54
CA HIS A 140 -15.89 1.35 0.34
C HIS A 140 -14.58 1.69 1.03
N TYR A 141 -13.83 0.65 1.39
CA TYR A 141 -12.52 0.82 1.99
C TYR A 141 -11.43 0.81 0.91
N HIS A 142 -10.48 1.75 0.98
CA HIS A 142 -9.40 1.81 0.00
C HIS A 142 -8.54 0.54 0.02
N GLY A 143 -8.15 0.06 -1.15
CA GLY A 143 -7.32 -1.14 -1.29
C GLY A 143 -8.09 -2.45 -1.30
N GLU A 144 -9.40 -2.42 -1.02
CA GLU A 144 -10.26 -3.58 -1.09
C GLU A 144 -11.16 -3.49 -2.35
N PRO A 145 -11.55 -4.64 -2.94
CA PRO A 145 -12.52 -4.63 -4.03
C PRO A 145 -13.84 -3.96 -3.62
N ILE A 146 -14.44 -3.18 -4.51
CA ILE A 146 -15.67 -2.41 -4.22
C ILE A 146 -16.81 -3.30 -3.73
N GLU A 147 -16.88 -4.53 -4.22
CA GLU A 147 -17.92 -5.51 -3.85
C GLU A 147 -17.61 -6.25 -2.54
N SER A 148 -16.45 -6.02 -1.93
CA SER A 148 -16.05 -6.68 -0.69
C SER A 148 -16.73 -6.05 0.51
N GLU A 149 -17.31 -6.90 1.36
CA GLU A 149 -17.66 -6.49 2.72
C GLU A 149 -16.40 -6.51 3.59
N VAL A 150 -16.03 -5.34 4.12
CA VAL A 150 -14.87 -5.17 5.01
C VAL A 150 -15.37 -5.12 6.45
N PRO A 151 -15.30 -6.24 7.22
CA PRO A 151 -16.01 -6.38 8.50
C PRO A 151 -15.47 -5.48 9.62
N TYR A 152 -14.29 -4.92 9.45
CA TYR A 152 -13.69 -3.98 10.38
C TYR A 152 -13.85 -2.51 9.97
N PHE A 153 -14.40 -2.21 8.79
CA PHE A 153 -14.60 -0.85 8.34
C PHE A 153 -16.03 -0.39 8.60
N LEU A 154 -16.16 0.61 9.46
CA LEU A 154 -17.41 1.06 10.04
C LEU A 154 -17.67 2.52 9.74
N ALA A 155 -18.94 2.90 9.61
CA ALA A 155 -19.34 4.28 9.45
C ALA A 155 -20.59 4.61 10.26
N GLN A 156 -20.77 5.91 10.56
CA GLN A 156 -21.96 6.45 11.20
C GLN A 156 -22.28 7.81 10.63
N GLU A 157 -23.46 7.96 10.01
CA GLU A 157 -24.02 9.28 9.73
C GLU A 157 -24.44 9.95 11.05
N LEU A 158 -23.88 11.11 11.32
CA LEU A 158 -24.26 11.91 12.47
C LEU A 158 -25.43 12.84 12.16
N ILE A 159 -25.57 13.21 10.88
CA ILE A 159 -26.73 13.96 10.33
C ILE A 159 -27.46 13.02 9.38
N PRO A 160 -28.73 12.64 9.68
CA PRO A 160 -29.47 11.72 8.83
C PRO A 160 -29.61 12.22 7.39
N GLY A 161 -29.25 11.38 6.43
CA GLY A 161 -29.35 11.67 5.00
C GLY A 161 -28.15 12.43 4.42
N TYR A 162 -27.09 12.64 5.18
CA TYR A 162 -25.85 13.27 4.69
C TYR A 162 -25.23 12.50 3.51
N LEU A 163 -25.31 11.17 3.54
CA LEU A 163 -24.82 10.29 2.48
C LEU A 163 -25.82 10.03 1.35
N ASN A 164 -26.96 10.75 1.31
CA ASN A 164 -27.96 10.53 0.26
C ASN A 164 -27.37 10.78 -1.14
N GLY A 165 -27.29 9.73 -1.96
CA GLY A 165 -26.72 9.77 -3.30
C GLY A 165 -25.18 9.84 -3.35
N ILE A 166 -24.51 9.62 -2.22
CA ILE A 166 -23.06 9.54 -2.14
C ILE A 166 -22.64 8.06 -2.15
N GLU A 167 -21.72 7.75 -3.04
CA GLU A 167 -21.00 6.49 -3.10
C GLU A 167 -19.54 6.81 -3.38
N GLY A 168 -18.61 6.17 -2.65
CA GLY A 168 -17.19 6.46 -2.80
C GLY A 168 -16.31 5.60 -1.92
N THR A 169 -15.02 5.85 -2.04
CA THR A 169 -13.98 5.10 -1.34
C THR A 169 -13.35 5.97 -0.24
N TYR A 170 -13.42 5.49 0.98
CA TYR A 170 -12.74 6.11 2.12
C TYR A 170 -11.25 5.84 2.06
N HIS A 171 -10.47 6.86 2.39
CA HIS A 171 -9.01 6.76 2.52
C HIS A 171 -8.60 7.07 3.95
N THR A 172 -7.92 6.11 4.58
CA THR A 172 -7.31 6.33 5.90
C THR A 172 -6.30 7.48 5.81
N PRO A 173 -6.40 8.48 6.69
CA PRO A 173 -5.49 9.63 6.65
C PRO A 173 -4.02 9.22 6.78
N LYS A 174 -3.13 9.87 6.02
CA LYS A 174 -1.71 9.52 5.94
C LYS A 174 -0.99 9.50 7.29
N GLY A 175 -1.39 10.36 8.21
CA GLY A 175 -0.79 10.43 9.55
C GLY A 175 -0.83 9.12 10.33
N TYR A 176 -1.75 8.20 10.02
CA TYR A 176 -1.82 6.88 10.66
C TYR A 176 -0.69 5.93 10.22
N PHE A 177 -0.01 6.21 9.12
CA PHE A 177 1.10 5.38 8.59
C PHE A 177 2.48 5.87 9.03
N VAL A 178 2.57 6.86 9.91
CA VAL A 178 3.82 7.52 10.32
C VAL A 178 4.89 6.58 10.87
N CYS A 179 4.51 5.50 11.54
CA CYS A 179 5.45 4.50 12.05
C CYS A 179 6.20 3.78 10.93
N ASP A 180 5.53 3.54 9.81
CA ASP A 180 6.11 2.86 8.64
C ASP A 180 6.87 3.85 7.75
N GLU A 181 6.50 5.12 7.76
CA GLU A 181 7.19 6.19 7.05
C GLU A 181 8.45 6.67 7.77
N LYS A 182 8.47 6.60 9.12
CA LYS A 182 9.53 7.10 9.98
C LYS A 182 10.00 6.05 11.01
N PRO A 183 10.47 4.88 10.58
CA PRO A 183 10.79 3.77 11.48
C PRO A 183 11.91 4.10 12.48
N GLU A 184 12.90 4.92 12.10
CA GLU A 184 14.00 5.32 12.99
C GLU A 184 13.52 6.30 14.06
N GLU A 185 12.67 7.27 13.71
CA GLU A 185 12.07 8.19 14.67
C GLU A 185 11.16 7.43 15.65
N PHE A 186 10.40 6.46 15.15
CA PHE A 186 9.58 5.59 15.98
C PHE A 186 10.43 4.77 16.96
N ALA A 187 11.51 4.16 16.51
CA ALA A 187 12.41 3.38 17.37
C ALA A 187 13.05 4.24 18.47
N ALA A 188 13.50 5.45 18.13
CA ALA A 188 14.05 6.41 19.08
C ALA A 188 13.02 6.87 20.10
N TYR A 189 11.77 7.11 19.66
CA TYR A 189 10.67 7.50 20.52
C TYR A 189 10.26 6.35 21.47
N GLU A 190 10.12 5.13 20.97
CA GLU A 190 9.79 3.94 21.77
C GLU A 190 10.84 3.70 22.87
N ALA A 191 12.13 3.96 22.58
CA ALA A 191 13.20 3.83 23.55
C ALA A 191 13.11 4.80 24.74
N THR A 192 12.26 5.83 24.66
CA THR A 192 12.01 6.76 25.80
C THR A 192 11.03 6.22 26.82
N PHE A 193 10.40 5.05 26.56
CA PHE A 193 9.47 4.40 27.46
C PHE A 193 10.16 3.21 28.18
N PRO A 194 9.61 2.77 29.33
CA PRO A 194 10.09 1.55 29.97
C PRO A 194 10.03 0.35 29.01
N ALA A 195 11.07 -0.45 29.01
CA ALA A 195 11.10 -1.66 28.21
C ALA A 195 9.98 -2.63 28.60
N LYS A 196 9.32 -3.22 27.60
CA LYS A 196 8.27 -4.23 27.76
C LYS A 196 8.51 -5.35 26.77
N GLU A 197 8.14 -6.57 27.15
CA GLU A 197 8.23 -7.73 26.28
C GLU A 197 7.17 -7.67 25.19
N LYS A 198 7.59 -7.91 23.95
CA LYS A 198 6.73 -7.98 22.77
C LYS A 198 6.44 -9.45 22.49
N HIS A 199 5.21 -9.76 22.08
CA HIS A 199 4.79 -11.13 21.77
C HIS A 199 3.87 -11.15 20.55
N LEU A 200 3.97 -12.19 19.73
CA LEU A 200 2.94 -12.58 18.79
C LEU A 200 1.80 -13.27 19.53
N GLN A 201 0.57 -12.86 19.22
CA GLN A 201 -0.63 -13.41 19.85
C GLN A 201 -1.70 -13.67 18.80
N GLU A 202 -2.57 -14.63 19.07
CA GLU A 202 -3.76 -14.88 18.24
C GLU A 202 -4.63 -13.63 18.15
N GLY A 203 -5.11 -13.32 16.94
CA GLY A 203 -5.93 -12.13 16.65
C GLY A 203 -5.16 -10.88 16.27
N GLN A 204 -3.82 -10.90 16.29
CA GLN A 204 -3.00 -9.83 15.72
C GLN A 204 -3.03 -9.84 14.18
N LEU A 205 -2.67 -8.71 13.58
CA LEU A 205 -2.47 -8.62 12.13
C LEU A 205 -1.34 -9.58 11.69
N PRO A 206 -1.49 -10.27 10.55
CA PRO A 206 -0.46 -11.19 10.08
C PRO A 206 0.90 -10.50 9.94
N GLN A 207 1.91 -11.09 10.55
CA GLN A 207 3.30 -10.66 10.39
C GLN A 207 4.02 -11.60 9.42
N PHE A 208 4.95 -11.07 8.65
CA PHE A 208 5.70 -11.85 7.66
C PHE A 208 7.20 -11.59 7.79
N CYS A 209 7.98 -12.64 7.63
CA CYS A 209 9.44 -12.56 7.62
C CYS A 209 9.93 -11.59 6.54
N GLN A 210 10.67 -10.58 6.93
CA GLN A 210 11.20 -9.54 6.06
C GLN A 210 12.41 -9.98 5.22
N SER A 211 12.65 -11.31 5.15
CA SER A 211 13.66 -11.94 4.30
C SER A 211 13.04 -12.91 3.30
N CYS A 212 12.18 -13.83 3.74
CA CYS A 212 11.61 -14.89 2.89
C CYS A 212 10.08 -14.84 2.75
N GLY A 213 9.41 -13.89 3.41
CA GLY A 213 7.95 -13.75 3.32
C GLY A 213 7.16 -14.82 4.11
N MET A 214 7.81 -15.72 4.86
CA MET A 214 7.12 -16.73 5.66
C MET A 214 6.22 -16.04 6.72
N PRO A 215 4.96 -16.48 6.92
CA PRO A 215 4.12 -15.99 8.01
C PRO A 215 4.76 -16.26 9.38
N LEU A 216 4.68 -15.28 10.28
CA LEU A 216 5.11 -15.36 11.67
C LEU A 216 3.85 -15.39 12.53
N ALA A 217 3.44 -16.59 12.99
CA ALA A 217 2.20 -16.77 13.73
C ALA A 217 2.41 -16.78 15.27
N LYS A 218 3.60 -17.13 15.72
CA LYS A 218 3.97 -17.28 17.13
C LYS A 218 5.44 -16.96 17.36
N ASP A 219 5.81 -16.67 18.58
CA ASP A 219 7.17 -16.27 18.97
C ASP A 219 8.25 -17.27 18.53
N GLU A 220 7.93 -18.56 18.50
CA GLU A 220 8.86 -19.62 18.06
C GLU A 220 9.17 -19.54 16.57
N ASP A 221 8.31 -18.94 15.76
CA ASP A 221 8.56 -18.74 14.32
C ASP A 221 9.62 -17.68 14.07
N CYS A 222 9.87 -16.81 15.04
CA CYS A 222 10.75 -15.66 14.94
C CYS A 222 12.22 -15.99 15.21
N GLY A 223 13.10 -15.26 14.58
CA GLY A 223 14.53 -15.26 14.87
C GLY A 223 14.87 -14.61 16.21
N LYS A 224 16.13 -14.67 16.61
CA LYS A 224 16.59 -14.10 17.88
C LYS A 224 17.80 -13.21 17.69
N GLU A 225 17.87 -12.17 18.51
CA GLU A 225 19.00 -11.28 18.64
C GLU A 225 20.13 -11.94 19.48
N THR A 226 21.31 -11.35 19.49
CA THR A 226 22.48 -11.81 20.27
C THR A 226 22.20 -11.88 21.78
N ASN A 227 21.31 -11.04 22.29
CA ASN A 227 20.90 -11.02 23.69
C ASN A 227 19.75 -11.99 24.02
N GLY A 228 19.31 -12.79 23.01
CA GLY A 228 18.21 -13.75 23.13
C GLY A 228 16.81 -13.15 22.96
N SER A 229 16.66 -11.84 22.81
CA SER A 229 15.35 -11.23 22.52
C SER A 229 14.83 -11.64 21.14
N ILE A 230 13.50 -11.66 20.99
CA ILE A 230 12.83 -12.05 19.75
C ILE A 230 12.94 -10.94 18.72
N ASN A 231 13.31 -11.33 17.50
CA ASN A 231 13.25 -10.45 16.33
C ASN A 231 11.99 -10.74 15.52
N PHE A 232 11.02 -9.84 15.56
CA PHE A 232 9.72 -10.01 14.87
C PHE A 232 9.76 -9.64 13.37
N ASP A 233 10.90 -9.18 12.87
CA ASP A 233 11.07 -8.90 11.43
C ASP A 233 11.49 -10.14 10.64
N TYR A 234 12.15 -11.13 11.27
CA TYR A 234 12.73 -12.27 10.57
C TYR A 234 12.37 -13.58 11.23
N CYS A 235 12.15 -14.63 10.43
CA CYS A 235 11.88 -15.97 10.94
C CYS A 235 13.16 -16.65 11.45
N GLN A 236 12.99 -17.67 12.29
CA GLN A 236 14.08 -18.49 12.85
C GLN A 236 14.95 -19.20 11.79
N PHE A 237 14.45 -19.40 10.57
CA PHE A 237 15.16 -20.01 9.45
C PHE A 237 16.00 -19.01 8.66
N CYS A 238 15.71 -17.71 8.79
CA CYS A 238 16.47 -16.65 8.14
C CYS A 238 17.45 -15.95 9.08
N TYR A 239 17.14 -15.85 10.38
CA TYR A 239 17.84 -14.98 11.31
C TYR A 239 18.01 -15.62 12.68
N LYS A 240 19.25 -15.62 13.20
CA LYS A 240 19.58 -16.16 14.51
C LYS A 240 20.83 -15.48 15.07
N ASP A 241 20.83 -15.28 16.39
CA ASP A 241 21.95 -14.70 17.13
C ASP A 241 22.46 -13.38 16.51
N GLY A 242 21.52 -12.51 16.13
CA GLY A 242 21.83 -11.17 15.60
C GLY A 242 22.30 -11.14 14.14
N LYS A 243 22.20 -12.24 13.38
CA LYS A 243 22.70 -12.31 12.00
C LYS A 243 21.85 -13.21 11.11
N PHE A 244 21.90 -12.94 9.81
CA PHE A 244 21.32 -13.83 8.82
C PHE A 244 22.06 -15.17 8.76
N LEU A 245 21.31 -16.26 8.66
CA LEU A 245 21.85 -17.62 8.56
C LEU A 245 22.41 -17.94 7.17
N GLN A 246 21.96 -17.22 6.16
CA GLN A 246 22.37 -17.40 4.77
C GLN A 246 22.87 -16.07 4.21
N ASP A 247 24.08 -16.07 3.71
CA ASP A 247 24.64 -14.99 2.88
C ASP A 247 24.32 -15.33 1.42
N CYS A 248 23.21 -14.81 0.93
CA CYS A 248 22.68 -15.10 -0.40
C CYS A 248 22.08 -13.84 -1.03
N SER A 249 22.02 -13.84 -2.34
CA SER A 249 21.29 -12.84 -3.11
C SER A 249 19.77 -13.01 -2.98
N MET A 250 19.02 -11.99 -3.38
CA MET A 250 17.56 -12.05 -3.42
C MET A 250 17.06 -13.15 -4.37
N ASP A 251 17.70 -13.31 -5.53
CA ASP A 251 17.31 -14.35 -6.52
C ASP A 251 17.56 -15.75 -5.97
N GLU A 252 18.66 -16.01 -5.28
CA GLU A 252 18.91 -17.29 -4.62
C GLU A 252 17.89 -17.60 -3.54
N MET A 253 17.45 -16.59 -2.77
CA MET A 253 16.38 -16.74 -1.79
C MET A 253 15.04 -17.03 -2.46
N ILE A 254 14.71 -16.37 -3.57
CA ILE A 254 13.51 -16.63 -4.35
C ILE A 254 13.49 -18.10 -4.85
N GLU A 255 14.59 -18.57 -5.42
CA GLU A 255 14.71 -19.97 -5.86
C GLU A 255 14.60 -20.97 -4.71
N HIS A 256 15.13 -20.63 -3.54
CA HIS A 256 14.97 -21.44 -2.33
C HIS A 256 13.49 -21.48 -1.89
N CYS A 257 12.83 -20.33 -1.81
CA CYS A 257 11.42 -20.27 -1.40
C CYS A 257 10.47 -20.96 -2.40
N ALA A 258 10.79 -20.92 -3.68
CA ALA A 258 10.00 -21.59 -4.73
C ALA A 258 9.89 -23.11 -4.58
N GLN A 259 10.77 -23.74 -3.79
CA GLN A 259 10.70 -25.16 -3.47
C GLN A 259 9.52 -25.50 -2.54
N PHE A 260 8.96 -24.52 -1.87
CA PHE A 260 7.85 -24.68 -0.92
C PHE A 260 6.48 -24.32 -1.51
N VAL A 261 6.35 -24.20 -2.83
CA VAL A 261 5.09 -23.84 -3.50
C VAL A 261 3.94 -24.78 -3.12
N ASP A 262 4.20 -26.07 -2.94
CA ASP A 262 3.17 -27.04 -2.55
C ASP A 262 2.61 -26.78 -1.14
N GLU A 263 3.45 -26.29 -0.21
CA GLU A 263 3.00 -25.88 1.13
C GLU A 263 2.15 -24.61 1.06
N VAL A 264 2.56 -23.65 0.24
CA VAL A 264 1.83 -22.38 0.01
C VAL A 264 0.45 -22.68 -0.61
N ASN A 265 0.40 -23.58 -1.57
CA ASN A 265 -0.82 -23.98 -2.26
C ASN A 265 -1.89 -24.60 -1.34
N LYS A 266 -1.50 -25.15 -0.18
CA LYS A 266 -2.48 -25.65 0.82
C LYS A 266 -3.36 -24.55 1.40
N HIS A 267 -2.93 -23.31 1.30
CA HIS A 267 -3.61 -22.13 1.89
C HIS A 267 -4.20 -21.20 0.83
N LEU A 268 -4.05 -21.53 -0.46
CA LEU A 268 -4.58 -20.73 -1.56
C LEU A 268 -5.87 -21.33 -2.12
N PRO A 269 -6.84 -20.48 -2.52
CA PRO A 269 -8.06 -20.95 -3.18
C PRO A 269 -7.78 -21.54 -4.58
N PHE A 270 -6.72 -21.10 -5.23
CA PHE A 270 -6.25 -21.58 -6.53
C PHE A 270 -4.76 -21.88 -6.44
N PRO A 271 -4.32 -23.10 -6.72
CA PRO A 271 -2.91 -23.47 -6.66
C PRO A 271 -2.10 -22.74 -7.75
N LEU A 272 -0.89 -22.36 -7.40
CA LEU A 272 0.09 -21.73 -8.29
C LEU A 272 1.05 -22.81 -8.82
N THR A 273 1.51 -22.66 -10.06
CA THR A 273 2.70 -23.35 -10.53
C THR A 273 3.95 -22.74 -9.87
N ARG A 274 5.07 -23.46 -9.92
CA ARG A 274 6.34 -22.95 -9.40
C ARG A 274 6.76 -21.65 -10.09
N GLU A 275 6.56 -21.54 -11.40
CA GLU A 275 6.88 -20.35 -12.20
C GLU A 275 6.02 -19.15 -11.82
N GLU A 276 4.72 -19.34 -11.61
CA GLU A 276 3.81 -18.28 -11.14
C GLU A 276 4.18 -17.82 -9.74
N TYR A 277 4.54 -18.75 -8.85
CA TYR A 277 4.97 -18.41 -7.50
C TYR A 277 6.29 -17.63 -7.51
N ILE A 278 7.30 -18.03 -8.31
CA ILE A 278 8.53 -17.25 -8.54
C ILE A 278 8.18 -15.83 -9.03
N GLY A 279 7.26 -15.72 -9.98
CA GLY A 279 6.78 -14.43 -10.46
C GLY A 279 6.24 -13.53 -9.33
N GLN A 280 5.43 -14.10 -8.42
CA GLN A 280 4.92 -13.38 -7.25
C GLN A 280 6.03 -12.99 -6.27
N LEU A 281 6.98 -13.90 -6.00
CA LEU A 281 8.12 -13.62 -5.13
C LEU A 281 9.00 -12.50 -5.68
N LYS A 282 9.30 -12.49 -6.97
CA LYS A 282 10.05 -11.39 -7.64
C LYS A 282 9.38 -10.02 -7.49
N ILE A 283 8.07 -10.02 -7.31
CA ILE A 283 7.28 -8.80 -7.10
C ILE A 283 7.29 -8.37 -5.62
N SER A 284 7.20 -9.31 -4.69
CA SER A 284 7.07 -9.03 -3.26
C SER A 284 8.41 -8.81 -2.56
N PHE A 285 9.45 -9.57 -2.92
CA PHE A 285 10.74 -9.56 -2.24
C PHE A 285 11.46 -8.21 -2.23
N PRO A 286 11.49 -7.43 -3.33
CA PRO A 286 12.11 -6.10 -3.30
C PRO A 286 11.52 -5.15 -2.25
N ARG A 287 10.32 -5.47 -1.72
CA ARG A 287 9.66 -4.69 -0.67
C ARG A 287 10.01 -5.14 0.74
N LEU A 288 10.55 -6.34 0.90
CA LEU A 288 10.96 -6.87 2.17
C LEU A 288 12.21 -6.12 2.66
N ARG A 289 12.28 -5.84 3.95
CA ARG A 289 13.30 -5.00 4.56
C ARG A 289 14.73 -5.43 4.21
N ARG A 290 15.04 -6.74 4.27
CA ARG A 290 16.36 -7.26 3.95
C ARG A 290 16.83 -6.87 2.55
N TRP A 291 15.96 -6.95 1.56
CA TRP A 291 16.31 -6.72 0.16
C TRP A 291 16.22 -5.25 -0.22
N ARG A 292 15.27 -4.51 0.36
CA ARG A 292 15.11 -3.07 0.14
C ARG A 292 16.35 -2.27 0.61
N GLU A 293 16.92 -2.63 1.75
CA GLU A 293 18.11 -1.97 2.29
C GLU A 293 19.39 -2.30 1.52
N SER A 294 19.41 -3.42 0.78
CA SER A 294 20.56 -3.83 -0.05
C SER A 294 20.55 -3.20 -1.45
N LEU A 295 19.42 -2.63 -1.89
CA LEU A 295 19.25 -2.05 -3.21
C LEU A 295 19.39 -0.53 -3.15
N ARG A 296 20.25 0.03 -4.01
CA ARG A 296 20.22 1.47 -4.27
C ARG A 296 18.89 1.85 -4.93
N ILE A 297 18.38 3.04 -4.65
CA ILE A 297 17.10 3.53 -5.19
C ILE A 297 17.04 3.36 -6.71
N ASN A 298 18.11 3.69 -7.43
CA ASN A 298 18.20 3.56 -8.88
C ASN A 298 18.16 2.10 -9.37
N GLU A 299 18.78 1.17 -8.65
CA GLU A 299 18.75 -0.25 -9.01
C GLU A 299 17.36 -0.86 -8.83
N MET A 300 16.62 -0.39 -7.83
CA MET A 300 15.23 -0.84 -7.58
C MET A 300 14.27 -0.38 -8.68
N ASP A 301 14.42 0.85 -9.18
CA ASP A 301 13.63 1.37 -10.28
C ASP A 301 13.91 0.61 -11.56
N GLU A 302 15.17 0.35 -11.88
CA GLU A 302 15.57 -0.44 -13.04
C GLU A 302 15.01 -1.86 -13.02
N GLN A 303 15.11 -2.55 -11.90
CA GLN A 303 14.57 -3.90 -11.73
C GLN A 303 13.04 -3.92 -11.87
N LEU A 304 12.36 -2.92 -11.32
CA LEU A 304 10.91 -2.80 -11.39
C LEU A 304 10.43 -2.56 -12.81
N ILE A 305 11.08 -1.64 -13.55
CA ILE A 305 10.76 -1.35 -14.95
C ILE A 305 10.97 -2.61 -15.80
N ALA A 306 12.11 -3.29 -15.62
CA ALA A 306 12.44 -4.52 -16.29
C ALA A 306 11.38 -5.60 -16.04
N LEU A 307 11.04 -5.82 -14.77
CA LEU A 307 10.05 -6.80 -14.37
C LEU A 307 8.68 -6.53 -14.99
N MET A 308 8.19 -5.30 -14.93
CA MET A 308 6.87 -4.95 -15.48
C MET A 308 6.86 -5.07 -17.01
N ALA A 309 7.92 -4.66 -17.68
CA ALA A 309 8.02 -4.75 -19.14
C ALA A 309 8.14 -6.20 -19.65
N ASP A 310 8.80 -7.10 -18.89
CA ASP A 310 9.05 -8.47 -19.30
C ASP A 310 7.91 -9.43 -18.89
N SER A 311 7.20 -9.15 -17.80
CA SER A 311 6.17 -10.04 -17.26
C SER A 311 4.75 -9.77 -17.77
N LEU A 312 4.46 -8.56 -18.24
CA LEU A 312 3.12 -8.16 -18.64
C LEU A 312 2.93 -8.37 -20.15
N PRO A 313 1.84 -9.05 -20.58
CA PRO A 313 1.61 -9.39 -21.99
C PRO A 313 1.20 -8.18 -22.84
N ILE A 314 0.76 -7.09 -22.21
CA ILE A 314 0.20 -5.92 -22.88
C ILE A 314 0.89 -4.64 -22.37
N ALA A 315 1.21 -3.75 -23.30
CA ALA A 315 1.63 -2.38 -23.04
C ALA A 315 0.59 -1.43 -23.66
N TYR A 316 0.19 -0.40 -22.92
CA TYR A 316 -0.67 0.67 -23.44
C TYR A 316 0.22 1.82 -23.92
N ILE A 317 0.17 2.11 -25.22
CA ILE A 317 1.02 3.13 -25.84
C ILE A 317 0.16 4.30 -26.27
N SER A 318 0.57 5.52 -25.92
CA SER A 318 -0.13 6.75 -26.29
C SER A 318 0.63 7.54 -27.35
N SER A 319 -0.10 8.07 -28.33
CA SER A 319 0.31 9.06 -29.31
C SER A 319 -0.57 10.29 -29.21
N VAL A 320 -0.17 11.40 -29.82
CA VAL A 320 -0.92 12.66 -29.83
C VAL A 320 -1.32 12.99 -31.26
N ASP A 321 -2.59 13.32 -31.48
CA ASP A 321 -3.05 13.74 -32.82
C ASP A 321 -2.73 15.20 -33.11
N ASP A 322 -3.14 15.67 -34.30
CA ASP A 322 -2.93 17.03 -34.80
C ASP A 322 -3.74 18.10 -34.05
N GLU A 323 -4.82 17.68 -33.34
CA GLU A 323 -5.60 18.55 -32.45
C GLU A 323 -5.06 18.59 -31.02
N GLY A 324 -4.05 17.76 -30.69
CA GLY A 324 -3.43 17.68 -29.37
C GLY A 324 -4.06 16.66 -28.42
N TYR A 325 -5.02 15.84 -28.87
CA TYR A 325 -5.62 14.80 -28.03
C TYR A 325 -4.74 13.55 -27.94
N PRO A 326 -4.59 12.97 -26.73
CA PRO A 326 -3.88 11.70 -26.56
C PRO A 326 -4.76 10.53 -27.01
N TRP A 327 -4.18 9.65 -27.82
CA TRP A 327 -4.80 8.39 -28.24
C TRP A 327 -4.02 7.22 -27.64
N THR A 328 -4.68 6.36 -26.88
CA THR A 328 -4.05 5.20 -26.25
C THR A 328 -4.53 3.91 -26.90
N LYS A 329 -3.61 2.99 -27.15
CA LYS A 329 -3.90 1.66 -27.67
C LYS A 329 -3.13 0.60 -26.91
N ALA A 330 -3.81 -0.54 -26.64
CA ALA A 330 -3.19 -1.76 -26.18
C ALA A 330 -2.34 -2.37 -27.32
N MET A 331 -1.11 -2.74 -27.00
CA MET A 331 -0.20 -3.46 -27.86
C MET A 331 0.39 -4.66 -27.10
N LEU A 332 0.88 -5.65 -27.83
CA LEU A 332 1.67 -6.70 -27.23
C LEU A 332 2.90 -6.13 -26.51
N ALA A 333 3.42 -6.87 -25.54
CA ALA A 333 4.65 -6.51 -24.83
C ALA A 333 5.79 -6.14 -25.76
N PRO A 334 6.76 -5.35 -25.31
CA PRO A 334 7.94 -5.04 -26.11
C PRO A 334 8.60 -6.31 -26.64
N ARG A 335 8.98 -6.31 -27.90
CA ARG A 335 9.69 -7.47 -28.49
C ARG A 335 11.12 -7.60 -27.97
N VAL A 336 11.77 -6.45 -27.77
CA VAL A 336 13.12 -6.32 -27.25
C VAL A 336 13.17 -5.02 -26.44
N ARG A 337 13.99 -4.98 -25.43
CA ARG A 337 14.38 -3.74 -24.71
C ARG A 337 15.89 -3.65 -24.55
N GLU A 338 16.41 -2.44 -24.48
CA GLU A 338 17.79 -2.15 -24.13
C GLU A 338 17.83 -1.46 -22.77
N GLY A 339 18.28 -2.21 -21.76
CA GLY A 339 18.17 -1.79 -20.37
C GLY A 339 16.71 -1.52 -20.01
N VAL A 340 16.50 -0.42 -19.29
CA VAL A 340 15.15 0.04 -18.86
C VAL A 340 14.72 1.31 -19.60
N LYS A 341 15.49 1.74 -20.56
CA LYS A 341 15.33 3.03 -21.25
C LYS A 341 14.75 2.90 -22.65
N VAL A 342 15.07 1.83 -23.40
CA VAL A 342 14.66 1.68 -24.80
C VAL A 342 13.80 0.43 -24.99
N PHE A 343 12.65 0.60 -25.65
CA PHE A 343 11.68 -0.49 -25.89
C PHE A 343 11.29 -0.52 -27.37
N TYR A 344 11.22 -1.73 -27.94
CA TYR A 344 10.92 -1.95 -29.34
C TYR A 344 9.61 -2.71 -29.52
N PHE A 345 8.76 -2.20 -30.42
CA PHE A 345 7.45 -2.78 -30.75
C PHE A 345 7.30 -2.95 -32.26
N THR A 346 6.42 -3.86 -32.66
CA THR A 346 6.04 -4.03 -34.07
C THR A 346 4.73 -3.31 -34.37
N THR A 347 4.62 -2.70 -35.56
CA THR A 347 3.37 -2.12 -36.03
C THR A 347 3.32 -2.04 -37.55
N ASN A 348 2.15 -1.70 -38.10
CA ASN A 348 1.95 -1.47 -39.53
C ASN A 348 2.28 -0.02 -39.90
N THR A 349 2.97 0.18 -41.04
CA THR A 349 3.34 1.49 -41.55
C THR A 349 2.16 2.42 -41.82
N PHE A 350 0.99 1.87 -42.12
CA PHE A 350 -0.25 2.59 -42.38
C PHE A 350 -1.10 2.85 -41.14
N SER A 351 -0.63 2.48 -39.94
CA SER A 351 -1.39 2.76 -38.75
C SER A 351 -1.40 4.25 -38.43
N VAL A 352 -2.54 4.77 -37.96
CA VAL A 352 -2.75 6.20 -37.63
C VAL A 352 -1.66 6.71 -36.68
N ARG A 353 -1.25 5.91 -35.68
CA ARG A 353 -0.21 6.29 -34.75
C ARG A 353 1.17 6.48 -35.38
N VAL A 354 1.49 5.76 -36.49
CA VAL A 354 2.73 5.95 -37.21
C VAL A 354 2.78 7.37 -37.84
N ALA A 355 1.65 7.84 -38.38
CA ALA A 355 1.54 9.22 -38.84
C ALA A 355 1.66 10.22 -37.70
N GLN A 356 0.99 9.94 -36.57
CA GLN A 356 1.05 10.77 -35.36
C GLN A 356 2.48 10.87 -34.81
N TYR A 357 3.22 9.76 -34.66
CA TYR A 357 4.60 9.78 -34.17
C TYR A 357 5.56 10.48 -35.11
N LYS A 358 5.34 10.41 -36.42
CA LYS A 358 6.13 11.19 -37.40
C LYS A 358 5.89 12.68 -37.26
N ALA A 359 4.70 13.11 -36.92
CA ALA A 359 4.33 14.49 -36.67
C ALA A 359 4.74 14.98 -35.27
N ASN A 360 4.56 14.16 -34.28
CA ASN A 360 4.88 14.47 -32.87
C ASN A 360 5.41 13.20 -32.16
N SER A 361 6.72 13.19 -31.92
CA SER A 361 7.39 12.04 -31.32
C SER A 361 7.08 11.82 -29.82
N LYS A 362 6.42 12.75 -29.14
CA LYS A 362 6.06 12.58 -27.72
C LYS A 362 5.13 11.38 -27.54
N ALA A 363 5.50 10.50 -26.62
CA ALA A 363 4.80 9.27 -26.38
C ALA A 363 4.84 8.91 -24.88
N SER A 364 3.92 8.06 -24.47
CA SER A 364 4.00 7.37 -23.20
C SER A 364 3.69 5.90 -23.36
N ILE A 365 4.25 5.09 -22.46
CA ILE A 365 3.91 3.68 -22.31
C ILE A 365 3.37 3.48 -20.90
N TYR A 366 2.31 2.70 -20.78
CA TYR A 366 1.77 2.28 -19.50
C TYR A 366 1.70 0.76 -19.44
N PHE A 367 2.30 0.20 -18.40
CA PHE A 367 2.18 -1.21 -18.04
C PHE A 367 1.25 -1.32 -16.85
N CYS A 368 0.24 -2.17 -16.92
CA CYS A 368 -0.76 -2.36 -15.89
C CYS A 368 -0.75 -3.82 -15.41
N ASP A 369 -0.46 -4.01 -14.14
CA ASP A 369 -0.64 -5.29 -13.46
C ASP A 369 -1.97 -5.22 -12.66
N GLU A 370 -3.04 -5.66 -13.31
CA GLU A 370 -4.40 -5.63 -12.74
C GLU A 370 -4.52 -6.52 -11.48
N LYS A 371 -3.79 -7.65 -11.45
CA LYS A 371 -3.86 -8.60 -10.34
C LYS A 371 -3.26 -8.03 -9.05
N CYS A 372 -2.22 -7.21 -9.17
CA CYS A 372 -1.53 -6.63 -8.03
C CYS A 372 -1.82 -5.11 -7.86
N PHE A 373 -2.75 -4.58 -8.66
CA PHE A 373 -3.13 -3.18 -8.67
C PHE A 373 -1.92 -2.23 -8.74
N ARG A 374 -1.06 -2.47 -9.76
CA ARG A 374 0.18 -1.71 -9.97
C ARG A 374 0.25 -1.17 -11.38
N GLY A 375 0.82 0.01 -11.52
CA GLY A 375 1.02 0.65 -12.80
C GLY A 375 2.41 1.26 -12.93
N LEU A 376 2.98 1.18 -14.12
CA LEU A 376 4.21 1.84 -14.51
C LEU A 376 3.94 2.70 -15.74
N ALA A 377 4.00 4.01 -15.57
CA ALA A 377 3.96 4.98 -16.66
C ALA A 377 5.38 5.43 -17.03
N LEU A 378 5.73 5.34 -18.30
CA LEU A 378 6.97 5.89 -18.83
C LEU A 378 6.62 6.99 -19.83
N ARG A 379 7.27 8.14 -19.73
CA ARG A 379 7.19 9.22 -20.73
C ARG A 379 8.48 9.27 -21.53
N GLY A 380 8.38 9.58 -22.82
CA GLY A 380 9.53 9.62 -23.69
C GLY A 380 9.20 10.02 -25.13
N THR A 381 10.04 9.57 -26.04
CA THR A 381 9.88 9.78 -27.46
C THR A 381 9.76 8.47 -28.22
N MET A 382 8.95 8.47 -29.27
CA MET A 382 8.75 7.34 -30.17
C MET A 382 9.30 7.65 -31.55
N GLU A 383 10.12 6.75 -32.07
CA GLU A 383 10.63 6.80 -33.43
C GLU A 383 10.04 5.68 -34.28
N VAL A 384 9.77 5.95 -35.52
CA VAL A 384 9.31 4.99 -36.53
C VAL A 384 10.48 4.56 -37.38
N LEU A 385 10.94 3.33 -37.23
CA LEU A 385 12.09 2.79 -37.95
C LEU A 385 11.62 1.84 -39.07
N THR A 386 12.14 2.03 -40.27
CA THR A 386 11.79 1.22 -41.45
C THR A 386 13.01 0.56 -42.09
N ASP A 387 14.20 0.84 -41.55
CA ASP A 387 15.44 0.23 -42.00
C ASP A 387 15.52 -1.26 -41.70
N MET A 388 16.33 -1.99 -42.45
CA MET A 388 16.38 -3.44 -42.38
C MET A 388 17.02 -3.93 -41.10
N GLU A 389 17.99 -3.22 -40.55
CA GLU A 389 18.66 -3.57 -39.29
C GLU A 389 17.67 -3.57 -38.14
N SER A 390 16.90 -2.50 -37.99
CA SER A 390 15.84 -2.37 -36.96
C SER A 390 14.76 -3.45 -37.10
N LYS A 391 14.34 -3.73 -38.35
CA LYS A 391 13.36 -4.78 -38.64
C LYS A 391 13.87 -6.16 -38.23
N GLN A 392 15.09 -6.51 -38.62
CA GLN A 392 15.70 -7.82 -38.29
C GLN A 392 15.91 -8.01 -36.79
N LYS A 393 16.26 -6.94 -36.07
CA LYS A 393 16.51 -6.96 -34.62
C LYS A 393 15.35 -7.55 -33.83
N ILE A 394 14.11 -7.29 -34.21
CA ILE A 394 12.93 -7.67 -33.44
C ILE A 394 11.99 -8.65 -34.17
N TRP A 395 12.37 -9.05 -35.40
CA TRP A 395 11.60 -10.03 -36.19
C TRP A 395 11.53 -11.38 -35.49
N ARG A 396 10.36 -12.02 -35.53
CA ARG A 396 10.13 -13.41 -35.06
C ARG A 396 9.50 -14.23 -36.17
N GLU A 397 9.77 -15.53 -36.22
CA GLU A 397 9.30 -16.42 -37.26
C GLU A 397 7.78 -16.41 -37.46
N GLY A 398 7.00 -16.34 -36.38
CA GLY A 398 5.53 -16.22 -36.39
C GLY A 398 4.99 -14.91 -36.98
N ASP A 399 5.81 -13.89 -37.20
CA ASP A 399 5.37 -12.59 -37.75
C ASP A 399 4.96 -12.70 -39.23
N THR A 400 5.33 -13.76 -39.91
CA THR A 400 4.90 -14.08 -41.30
C THR A 400 3.39 -14.24 -41.42
N GLU A 401 2.67 -14.57 -40.36
CA GLU A 401 1.19 -14.60 -40.33
C GLU A 401 0.57 -13.22 -40.57
N TYR A 402 1.26 -12.17 -40.16
CA TYR A 402 0.81 -10.77 -40.27
C TYR A 402 1.47 -10.00 -41.43
N TYR A 403 2.69 -10.39 -41.81
CA TYR A 403 3.52 -9.75 -42.82
C TYR A 403 3.98 -10.78 -43.85
N LEU A 404 3.16 -11.00 -44.90
CA LEU A 404 3.37 -12.05 -45.89
C LEU A 404 4.68 -11.90 -46.67
N GLY A 405 5.19 -10.67 -46.78
CA GLY A 405 6.51 -10.38 -47.41
C GLY A 405 7.70 -10.63 -46.48
N GLY A 406 7.45 -11.21 -45.29
CA GLY A 406 8.47 -11.47 -44.28
C GLY A 406 9.01 -10.14 -43.68
N VAL A 407 10.26 -10.17 -43.22
CA VAL A 407 10.92 -9.00 -42.62
C VAL A 407 11.06 -7.83 -43.62
N THR A 408 10.98 -8.11 -44.91
CA THR A 408 11.06 -7.10 -46.01
C THR A 408 9.70 -6.50 -46.34
N ASP A 409 8.62 -6.96 -45.74
CA ASP A 409 7.26 -6.46 -45.99
C ASP A 409 7.20 -4.94 -45.82
N PRO A 410 6.73 -4.18 -46.84
CA PRO A 410 6.64 -2.72 -46.81
C PRO A 410 5.66 -2.22 -45.73
N ASN A 411 4.72 -3.05 -45.32
CA ASN A 411 3.76 -2.76 -44.25
C ASN A 411 4.33 -2.93 -42.85
N TYR A 412 5.48 -3.57 -42.70
CA TYR A 412 6.12 -3.80 -41.43
C TYR A 412 7.03 -2.65 -41.04
N CYS A 413 6.88 -2.13 -39.83
CA CYS A 413 7.83 -1.17 -39.27
C CYS A 413 7.98 -1.40 -37.75
N VAL A 414 9.02 -0.77 -37.20
CA VAL A 414 9.42 -0.86 -35.81
C VAL A 414 9.14 0.47 -35.12
N LEU A 415 8.59 0.42 -33.95
CA LEU A 415 8.51 1.57 -33.04
C LEU A 415 9.60 1.43 -31.98
N ARG A 416 10.49 2.42 -31.90
CA ARG A 416 11.51 2.54 -30.84
C ARG A 416 11.09 3.63 -29.88
N PHE A 417 10.73 3.25 -28.67
CA PHE A 417 10.44 4.17 -27.58
C PHE A 417 11.70 4.38 -26.75
N THR A 418 12.06 5.64 -26.50
CA THR A 418 13.13 6.01 -25.58
C THR A 418 12.52 6.77 -24.40
N ALA A 419 12.58 6.15 -23.22
CA ALA A 419 12.06 6.73 -22.00
C ALA A 419 12.97 7.87 -21.49
N ILE A 420 12.36 8.88 -20.90
CA ILE A 420 13.01 10.04 -20.27
C ILE A 420 12.81 9.99 -18.77
N ASP A 421 11.60 9.71 -18.35
CA ASP A 421 11.19 9.61 -16.97
C ASP A 421 10.00 8.65 -16.82
N GLY A 422 9.63 8.37 -15.57
CA GLY A 422 8.49 7.53 -15.30
C GLY A 422 7.90 7.75 -13.94
N ARG A 423 6.74 7.11 -13.76
CA ARG A 423 6.02 7.02 -12.49
C ARG A 423 5.59 5.59 -12.28
N TYR A 424 6.00 5.04 -11.17
CA TYR A 424 5.47 3.77 -10.67
C TYR A 424 4.38 4.02 -9.65
N TYR A 425 3.27 3.30 -9.76
CA TYR A 425 2.15 3.34 -8.86
C TYR A 425 1.90 1.96 -8.26
N SER A 426 1.81 1.88 -6.94
CA SER A 426 1.48 0.65 -6.22
C SER A 426 1.00 1.00 -4.80
N ASN A 427 0.03 0.24 -4.28
CA ASN A 427 -0.48 0.40 -2.91
C ASN A 427 -0.87 1.85 -2.61
N PHE A 428 -1.58 2.50 -3.56
CA PHE A 428 -2.03 3.91 -3.46
C PHE A 428 -0.91 4.95 -3.27
N LYS A 429 0.35 4.54 -3.48
CA LYS A 429 1.52 5.42 -3.49
C LYS A 429 2.11 5.47 -4.90
N HIS A 430 2.71 6.58 -5.23
CA HIS A 430 3.49 6.70 -6.47
C HIS A 430 4.93 7.08 -6.14
N HIS A 431 5.81 6.70 -7.05
CA HIS A 431 7.22 7.06 -7.04
C HIS A 431 7.60 7.55 -8.43
N ASP A 432 8.15 8.75 -8.52
CA ASP A 432 8.61 9.38 -9.76
C ASP A 432 10.13 9.20 -9.88
N PHE A 433 10.61 8.90 -11.08
CA PHE A 433 12.03 8.69 -11.35
C PHE A 433 12.41 9.26 -12.74
N VAL A 434 13.69 9.55 -12.92
CA VAL A 434 14.30 10.02 -14.18
C VAL A 434 15.27 8.95 -14.68
N LEU A 435 15.23 8.66 -15.99
CA LEU A 435 16.03 7.63 -16.68
C LEU A 435 17.24 8.21 -17.45
#